data_6a9f52f17ef1aa3a3bb89e346170b6ef
#
_entry.id   6a9f52f17ef1aa3a3bb89e346170b6ef
#
_cell.length_a   1.000
_cell.length_b   1.000
_cell.length_c   1.000
_cell.angle_alpha   90.00
_cell.angle_beta   90.00
_cell.angle_gamma   90.00
#
_symmetry.space_group_name_H-M   'P 1'
#
loop_
_entity.id
_entity.type
_entity.pdbx_description
1 polymer ?
#
loop_
_entity_poly.entity_id
_entity_poly.type
_entity_poly.pdbx_seq_one_letter_code
_entity_poly.pdbx_strand_id
1 'polypeptide(L)'
;MEGAHLVEAASGRGLVREVFVTEVAAPRHAALLDRQDATVNLVTERAAKALSDTVTPAGLVAVCEPPAADLDDVLADKPALIAAGVHISEPGNAGTLIRIADATGAAAVIFGGHCVDPYNGKCLRASAGSIFSIPVVIEPDAAKAVTVLRAAGLQVLATTVDGEMSLDDADLARPTAWLFGPESQGLPANVADLADHRVHIPMRGGAESLNVAAAAAICLYQSARSLR
;
A
#
# COMPACT_ATOMS: atom_id res chain seq x y z
N MET A 1 15.45 -1.38 5.52
CA MET A 1 15.01 -1.88 4.20
C MET A 1 16.17 -2.47 3.43
N GLU A 2 15.93 -3.34 2.45
CA GLU A 2 16.96 -4.04 1.69
C GLU A 2 16.70 -3.99 0.19
N GLY A 3 17.79 -3.88 -0.60
CA GLY A 3 17.78 -3.94 -2.06
C GLY A 3 17.79 -2.58 -2.76
N ALA A 4 18.47 -2.51 -3.91
CA ALA A 4 18.75 -1.27 -4.62
C ALA A 4 17.48 -0.48 -5.01
N HIS A 5 16.44 -1.16 -5.48
CA HIS A 5 15.21 -0.50 -5.92
C HIS A 5 14.49 0.26 -4.79
N LEU A 6 14.40 -0.35 -3.59
CA LEU A 6 13.81 0.31 -2.43
C LEU A 6 14.68 1.46 -1.93
N VAL A 7 16.00 1.26 -1.88
CA VAL A 7 16.94 2.31 -1.46
C VAL A 7 16.91 3.49 -2.43
N GLU A 8 16.85 3.24 -3.75
CA GLU A 8 16.73 4.28 -4.76
C GLU A 8 15.42 5.08 -4.63
N ALA A 9 14.30 4.39 -4.44
CA ALA A 9 12.99 5.02 -4.25
C ALA A 9 12.95 5.91 -2.99
N ALA A 10 13.49 5.42 -1.87
CA ALA A 10 13.58 6.19 -0.62
C ALA A 10 14.56 7.38 -0.74
N SER A 11 15.67 7.17 -1.43
CA SER A 11 16.68 8.20 -1.67
C SER A 11 16.11 9.37 -2.47
N GLY A 12 15.33 9.10 -3.51
CA GLY A 12 14.64 10.12 -4.30
C GLY A 12 13.70 11.02 -3.48
N ARG A 13 13.37 10.61 -2.25
CA ARG A 13 12.53 11.36 -1.29
C ARG A 13 13.32 11.92 -0.10
N GLY A 14 14.65 11.75 -0.08
CA GLY A 14 15.50 12.21 1.02
C GLY A 14 15.28 11.46 2.35
N LEU A 15 14.73 10.26 2.31
CA LEU A 15 14.36 9.49 3.49
C LEU A 15 15.48 8.59 4.02
N VAL A 16 16.53 8.35 3.23
CA VAL A 16 17.67 7.51 3.62
C VAL A 16 18.54 8.24 4.64
N ARG A 17 18.90 7.60 5.73
CA ARG A 17 19.78 8.11 6.79
C ARG A 17 21.14 7.46 6.77
N GLU A 18 21.18 6.13 6.62
CA GLU A 18 22.41 5.36 6.55
C GLU A 18 22.28 4.25 5.51
N VAL A 19 23.35 3.95 4.85
CA VAL A 19 23.47 2.83 3.91
C VAL A 19 24.58 1.90 4.39
N PHE A 20 24.30 0.61 4.41
CA PHE A 20 25.24 -0.46 4.69
C PHE A 20 25.40 -1.29 3.42
N VAL A 21 26.61 -1.37 2.90
CA VAL A 21 26.88 -2.07 1.63
C VAL A 21 28.14 -2.94 1.77
N THR A 22 28.11 -4.14 1.17
CA THR A 22 29.29 -5.01 1.16
C THR A 22 30.28 -4.55 0.09
N GLU A 23 31.58 -4.88 0.28
CA GLU A 23 32.62 -4.57 -0.72
C GLU A 23 32.29 -5.19 -2.09
N VAL A 24 31.64 -6.36 -2.11
CA VAL A 24 31.23 -7.04 -3.35
C VAL A 24 30.05 -6.34 -4.03
N ALA A 25 29.12 -5.77 -3.26
CA ALA A 25 27.96 -5.11 -3.79
C ALA A 25 28.22 -3.64 -4.16
N ALA A 26 29.12 -2.95 -3.48
CA ALA A 26 29.38 -1.52 -3.67
C ALA A 26 29.66 -1.12 -5.13
N PRO A 27 30.50 -1.83 -5.91
CA PRO A 27 30.73 -1.46 -7.32
C PRO A 27 29.46 -1.56 -8.19
N ARG A 28 28.54 -2.48 -7.87
CA ARG A 28 27.29 -2.66 -8.62
C ARG A 28 26.30 -1.53 -8.37
N HIS A 29 26.44 -0.83 -7.26
CA HIS A 29 25.54 0.24 -6.82
C HIS A 29 26.23 1.61 -6.73
N ALA A 30 27.43 1.76 -7.33
CA ALA A 30 28.23 2.99 -7.24
C ALA A 30 27.41 4.25 -7.57
N ALA A 31 26.68 4.28 -8.68
CA ALA A 31 25.86 5.42 -9.07
C ALA A 31 24.72 5.75 -8.08
N LEU A 32 24.22 4.77 -7.33
CA LEU A 32 23.25 5.00 -6.26
C LEU A 32 23.95 5.55 -5.01
N LEU A 33 25.11 5.00 -4.66
CA LEU A 33 25.87 5.40 -3.49
C LEU A 33 26.46 6.82 -3.63
N ASP A 34 26.92 7.20 -4.82
CA ASP A 34 27.46 8.52 -5.11
C ASP A 34 26.43 9.66 -5.00
N ARG A 35 25.16 9.32 -5.12
CA ARG A 35 24.03 10.29 -5.01
C ARG A 35 23.42 10.36 -3.62
N GLN A 36 23.96 9.63 -2.63
CA GLN A 36 23.44 9.66 -1.27
C GLN A 36 24.02 10.83 -0.49
N ASP A 37 23.13 11.60 0.15
CA ASP A 37 23.52 12.52 1.23
C ASP A 37 23.69 11.77 2.57
N ALA A 38 23.31 10.48 2.59
CA ALA A 38 23.37 9.61 3.76
C ALA A 38 24.77 9.03 3.97
N THR A 39 25.09 8.69 5.22
CA THR A 39 26.35 7.99 5.54
C THR A 39 26.38 6.61 4.90
N VAL A 40 27.43 6.33 4.10
CA VAL A 40 27.67 5.00 3.50
C VAL A 40 28.70 4.25 4.31
N ASN A 41 28.32 3.08 4.82
CA ASN A 41 29.15 2.20 5.64
C ASN A 41 29.50 0.93 4.87
N LEU A 42 30.79 0.66 4.66
CA LEU A 42 31.23 -0.64 4.15
C LEU A 42 31.14 -1.69 5.26
N VAL A 43 30.52 -2.80 4.94
CA VAL A 43 30.29 -3.91 5.90
C VAL A 43 30.73 -5.26 5.31
N THR A 44 31.02 -6.21 6.18
CA THR A 44 31.29 -7.59 5.78
C THR A 44 30.01 -8.30 5.33
N GLU A 45 30.15 -9.36 4.51
CA GLU A 45 29.01 -10.22 4.12
C GLU A 45 28.26 -10.78 5.34
N ARG A 46 29.01 -11.11 6.42
CA ARG A 46 28.42 -11.57 7.67
C ARG A 46 27.55 -10.51 8.33
N ALA A 47 27.99 -9.26 8.35
CA ALA A 47 27.23 -8.15 8.90
C ALA A 47 26.00 -7.84 8.03
N ALA A 48 26.15 -7.79 6.71
CA ALA A 48 25.04 -7.60 5.77
C ALA A 48 23.97 -8.69 5.93
N LYS A 49 24.39 -9.96 6.11
CA LYS A 49 23.48 -11.07 6.38
C LYS A 49 22.72 -10.91 7.70
N ALA A 50 23.35 -10.37 8.73
CA ALA A 50 22.71 -10.13 10.02
C ALA A 50 21.70 -8.96 9.98
N LEU A 51 21.87 -8.02 9.04
CA LEU A 51 20.96 -6.90 8.79
C LEU A 51 19.81 -7.23 7.83
N SER A 52 19.84 -8.41 7.22
CA SER A 52 18.88 -8.82 6.17
C SER A 52 17.87 -9.82 6.72
N ASP A 53 16.60 -9.64 6.33
CA ASP A 53 15.51 -10.59 6.57
C ASP A 53 15.34 -11.60 5.42
N THR A 54 16.22 -11.56 4.41
CA THR A 54 16.11 -12.43 3.24
C THR A 54 17.05 -13.62 3.29
N VAL A 55 16.65 -14.71 2.65
CA VAL A 55 17.51 -15.93 2.53
C VAL A 55 18.76 -15.63 1.72
N THR A 56 18.65 -14.76 0.71
CA THR A 56 19.75 -14.35 -0.16
C THR A 56 19.89 -12.82 -0.11
N PRO A 57 20.72 -12.30 0.83
CA PRO A 57 20.92 -10.86 0.97
C PRO A 57 21.46 -10.21 -0.31
N ALA A 58 20.94 -9.05 -0.65
CA ALA A 58 21.41 -8.26 -1.78
C ALA A 58 22.77 -7.55 -1.51
N GLY A 59 23.25 -7.58 -0.26
CA GLY A 59 24.46 -6.89 0.16
C GLY A 59 24.32 -5.36 0.25
N LEU A 60 23.09 -4.84 0.20
CA LEU A 60 22.76 -3.42 0.32
C LEU A 60 21.53 -3.26 1.21
N VAL A 61 21.71 -2.62 2.36
CA VAL A 61 20.68 -2.34 3.35
C VAL A 61 20.71 -0.86 3.69
N ALA A 62 19.55 -0.23 3.90
CA ALA A 62 19.47 1.15 4.34
C ALA A 62 18.57 1.31 5.56
N VAL A 63 18.92 2.26 6.43
CA VAL A 63 18.06 2.83 7.45
C VAL A 63 17.39 4.06 6.88
N CYS A 64 16.06 4.10 6.95
CA CYS A 64 15.26 5.17 6.41
C CYS A 64 14.23 5.65 7.42
N GLU A 65 13.87 6.91 7.34
CA GLU A 65 12.67 7.41 8.00
C GLU A 65 11.43 6.99 7.21
N PRO A 66 10.38 6.50 7.86
CA PRO A 66 9.12 6.28 7.17
C PRO A 66 8.53 7.63 6.73
N PRO A 67 7.95 7.74 5.53
CA PRO A 67 7.25 8.95 5.14
C PRO A 67 6.06 9.17 6.08
N ALA A 68 5.96 10.38 6.63
CA ALA A 68 4.79 10.78 7.40
C ALA A 68 3.62 11.05 6.43
N ALA A 69 2.45 10.52 6.76
CA ALA A 69 1.21 10.80 6.05
C ALA A 69 0.06 10.93 7.07
N ASP A 70 -0.68 12.00 6.96
CA ASP A 70 -1.88 12.26 7.76
C ASP A 70 -3.13 12.23 6.88
N LEU A 71 -4.25 11.73 7.41
CA LEU A 71 -5.49 11.60 6.67
C LEU A 71 -6.09 12.96 6.33
N ASP A 72 -5.99 13.92 7.23
CA ASP A 72 -6.55 15.27 7.02
C ASP A 72 -5.79 15.99 5.89
N ASP A 73 -4.46 15.83 5.83
CA ASP A 73 -3.64 16.38 4.75
C ASP A 73 -4.02 15.77 3.39
N VAL A 74 -4.20 14.45 3.33
CA VAL A 74 -4.65 13.75 2.11
C VAL A 74 -6.01 14.25 1.65
N LEU A 75 -6.95 14.46 2.56
CA LEU A 75 -8.32 14.89 2.24
C LEU A 75 -8.42 16.36 1.87
N ALA A 76 -7.49 17.21 2.35
CA ALA A 76 -7.43 18.63 1.96
C ALA A 76 -7.28 18.83 0.45
N ASP A 77 -6.62 17.90 -0.23
CA ASP A 77 -6.41 17.91 -1.69
C ASP A 77 -7.64 17.41 -2.49
N LYS A 78 -8.75 17.07 -1.81
CA LYS A 78 -9.98 16.56 -2.41
C LYS A 78 -9.74 15.37 -3.36
N PRO A 79 -9.24 14.27 -2.86
CA PRO A 79 -8.86 13.11 -3.67
C PRO A 79 -10.06 12.52 -4.41
N ALA A 80 -9.83 12.10 -5.65
CA ALA A 80 -10.85 11.42 -6.45
C ALA A 80 -10.90 9.90 -6.17
N LEU A 81 -9.80 9.31 -5.72
CA LEU A 81 -9.69 7.86 -5.47
C LEU A 81 -8.82 7.58 -4.26
N ILE A 82 -9.31 6.75 -3.34
CA ILE A 82 -8.60 6.24 -2.17
C ILE A 82 -8.77 4.72 -2.07
N ALA A 83 -7.70 4.02 -1.69
CA ALA A 83 -7.74 2.61 -1.34
C ALA A 83 -7.65 2.45 0.19
N ALA A 84 -8.55 1.69 0.81
CA ALA A 84 -8.49 1.38 2.23
C ALA A 84 -8.46 -0.13 2.47
N GLY A 85 -7.39 -0.63 3.05
CA GLY A 85 -7.27 -2.00 3.53
C GLY A 85 -7.68 -2.08 4.99
N VAL A 86 -8.67 -2.92 5.32
CA VAL A 86 -9.17 -3.10 6.68
C VAL A 86 -8.75 -4.48 7.18
N HIS A 87 -8.06 -4.53 8.31
CA HIS A 87 -7.55 -5.77 8.92
C HIS A 87 -6.68 -6.63 7.99
N ILE A 88 -5.91 -6.01 7.12
CA ILE A 88 -4.98 -6.72 6.22
C ILE A 88 -3.77 -7.20 7.02
N SER A 89 -3.71 -8.49 7.31
CA SER A 89 -2.65 -9.09 8.14
C SER A 89 -1.47 -9.66 7.33
N GLU A 90 -1.67 -9.99 6.04
CA GLU A 90 -0.63 -10.56 5.19
C GLU A 90 0.21 -9.44 4.54
N PRO A 91 1.54 -9.34 4.86
CA PRO A 91 2.39 -8.26 4.36
C PRO A 91 2.47 -8.20 2.82
N GLY A 92 2.38 -9.34 2.15
CA GLY A 92 2.38 -9.41 0.68
C GLY A 92 1.16 -8.72 0.08
N ASN A 93 -0.02 -8.94 0.66
CA ASN A 93 -1.26 -8.29 0.23
C ASN A 93 -1.23 -6.79 0.52
N ALA A 94 -0.74 -6.38 1.69
CA ALA A 94 -0.61 -4.96 2.03
C ALA A 94 0.32 -4.23 1.04
N GLY A 95 1.51 -4.78 0.77
CA GLY A 95 2.44 -4.18 -0.18
C GLY A 95 1.91 -4.17 -1.61
N THR A 96 1.20 -5.23 -2.02
CA THR A 96 0.58 -5.29 -3.34
C THR A 96 -0.56 -4.27 -3.47
N LEU A 97 -1.37 -4.07 -2.42
CA LEU A 97 -2.39 -3.02 -2.38
C LEU A 97 -1.79 -1.63 -2.58
N ILE A 98 -0.69 -1.31 -1.87
CA ILE A 98 0.03 -0.04 -2.05
C ILE A 98 0.47 0.13 -3.51
N ARG A 99 1.06 -0.91 -4.09
CA ARG A 99 1.54 -0.87 -5.47
C ARG A 99 0.41 -0.67 -6.49
N ILE A 100 -0.72 -1.33 -6.29
CA ILE A 100 -1.90 -1.19 -7.15
C ILE A 100 -2.48 0.22 -7.04
N ALA A 101 -2.62 0.73 -5.82
CA ALA A 101 -3.13 2.08 -5.56
C ALA A 101 -2.27 3.15 -6.25
N ASP A 102 -0.95 3.06 -6.12
CA ASP A 102 0.01 3.94 -6.82
C ASP A 102 -0.15 3.84 -8.35
N ALA A 103 -0.16 2.61 -8.89
CA ALA A 103 -0.28 2.37 -10.33
C ALA A 103 -1.62 2.84 -10.93
N THR A 104 -2.68 2.90 -10.14
CA THR A 104 -4.02 3.35 -10.58
C THR A 104 -4.28 4.84 -10.30
N GLY A 105 -3.32 5.54 -9.70
CA GLY A 105 -3.43 6.96 -9.41
C GLY A 105 -4.35 7.27 -8.22
N ALA A 106 -4.50 6.33 -7.28
CA ALA A 106 -5.13 6.66 -6.01
C ALA A 106 -4.28 7.67 -5.24
N ALA A 107 -4.92 8.58 -4.53
CA ALA A 107 -4.24 9.64 -3.78
C ALA A 107 -3.57 9.14 -2.50
N ALA A 108 -4.08 8.06 -1.92
CA ALA A 108 -3.53 7.45 -0.71
C ALA A 108 -3.96 5.99 -0.55
N VAL A 109 -3.23 5.29 0.32
CA VAL A 109 -3.66 4.02 0.92
C VAL A 109 -3.88 4.22 2.41
N ILE A 110 -5.03 3.77 2.92
CA ILE A 110 -5.34 3.78 4.34
C ILE A 110 -5.34 2.34 4.85
N PHE A 111 -4.60 2.05 5.91
CA PHE A 111 -4.69 0.79 6.63
C PHE A 111 -5.50 1.00 7.90
N GLY A 112 -6.74 0.45 7.92
CA GLY A 112 -7.70 0.60 8.99
C GLY A 112 -7.75 -0.61 9.94
N GLY A 113 -7.79 -0.35 11.26
CA GLY A 113 -7.86 -1.40 12.26
C GLY A 113 -6.53 -2.15 12.44
N HIS A 114 -6.61 -3.45 12.74
CA HIS A 114 -5.43 -4.29 12.97
C HIS A 114 -4.82 -4.77 11.65
N CYS A 115 -4.06 -3.91 11.00
CA CYS A 115 -3.26 -4.27 9.82
C CYS A 115 -1.82 -4.61 10.19
N VAL A 116 -1.15 -5.33 9.29
CA VAL A 116 0.31 -5.49 9.36
C VAL A 116 0.98 -4.13 9.23
N ASP A 117 2.14 -3.98 9.86
CA ASP A 117 2.98 -2.79 9.65
C ASP A 117 3.37 -2.68 8.16
N PRO A 118 2.99 -1.60 7.46
CA PRO A 118 3.31 -1.39 6.06
C PRO A 118 4.82 -1.25 5.82
N TYR A 119 5.60 -0.92 6.85
CA TYR A 119 7.06 -0.85 6.79
C TYR A 119 7.75 -2.18 7.12
N ASN A 120 7.00 -3.26 7.33
CA ASN A 120 7.53 -4.62 7.41
C ASN A 120 8.32 -4.97 6.14
N GLY A 121 9.47 -5.62 6.27
CA GLY A 121 10.36 -5.93 5.14
C GLY A 121 9.70 -6.67 3.98
N LYS A 122 8.73 -7.57 4.25
CA LYS A 122 7.98 -8.28 3.20
C LYS A 122 7.00 -7.35 2.48
N CYS A 123 6.34 -6.44 3.21
CA CYS A 123 5.45 -5.43 2.64
C CYS A 123 6.24 -4.45 1.77
N LEU A 124 7.36 -3.94 2.25
CA LEU A 124 8.27 -3.06 1.49
C LEU A 124 8.66 -3.69 0.15
N ARG A 125 9.07 -4.95 0.15
CA ARG A 125 9.43 -5.65 -1.11
C ARG A 125 8.23 -5.80 -2.04
N ALA A 126 7.06 -6.17 -1.52
CA ALA A 126 5.84 -6.33 -2.31
C ALA A 126 5.34 -5.01 -2.90
N SER A 127 5.54 -3.89 -2.22
CA SER A 127 5.19 -2.55 -2.71
C SER A 127 6.08 -2.07 -3.86
N ALA A 128 7.25 -2.70 -4.07
CA ALA A 128 8.19 -2.38 -5.15
C ALA A 128 8.50 -0.88 -5.26
N GLY A 129 8.65 -0.19 -4.11
CA GLY A 129 8.97 1.24 -4.05
C GLY A 129 7.76 2.18 -3.99
N SER A 130 6.58 1.73 -4.37
CA SER A 130 5.35 2.55 -4.35
C SER A 130 5.03 3.14 -2.96
N ILE A 131 5.45 2.48 -1.88
CA ILE A 131 5.29 3.00 -0.50
C ILE A 131 5.96 4.37 -0.29
N PHE A 132 6.93 4.73 -1.13
CA PHE A 132 7.59 6.03 -1.10
C PHE A 132 6.99 7.04 -2.09
N SER A 133 6.08 6.59 -2.96
CA SER A 133 5.43 7.42 -3.99
C SER A 133 4.06 7.91 -3.58
N ILE A 134 3.29 7.06 -2.90
CA ILE A 134 1.92 7.33 -2.46
C ILE A 134 1.84 7.47 -0.94
N PRO A 135 1.08 8.43 -0.37
CA PRO A 135 0.79 8.50 1.05
C PRO A 135 0.20 7.20 1.60
N VAL A 136 0.77 6.68 2.69
CA VAL A 136 0.26 5.51 3.41
C VAL A 136 -0.11 5.92 4.82
N VAL A 137 -1.41 5.94 5.11
CA VAL A 137 -1.99 6.36 6.39
C VAL A 137 -2.34 5.13 7.22
N ILE A 138 -2.01 5.15 8.51
CA ILE A 138 -2.41 4.12 9.47
C ILE A 138 -3.47 4.72 10.38
N GLU A 139 -4.71 4.21 10.32
CA GLU A 139 -5.81 4.62 11.20
C GLU A 139 -6.28 3.39 12.02
N PRO A 140 -5.95 3.35 13.32
CA PRO A 140 -6.32 2.20 14.16
C PRO A 140 -7.82 1.94 14.27
N ASP A 141 -8.65 2.98 14.05
CA ASP A 141 -10.11 2.86 14.04
C ASP A 141 -10.63 2.89 12.59
N ALA A 142 -10.91 1.70 12.04
CA ALA A 142 -11.43 1.58 10.68
C ALA A 142 -12.80 2.26 10.49
N ALA A 143 -13.66 2.27 11.50
CA ALA A 143 -14.97 2.92 11.43
C ALA A 143 -14.83 4.46 11.39
N LYS A 144 -13.85 4.99 12.15
CA LYS A 144 -13.49 6.41 12.08
C LYS A 144 -12.98 6.77 10.69
N ALA A 145 -12.11 5.96 10.08
CA ALA A 145 -11.63 6.19 8.72
C ALA A 145 -12.79 6.32 7.73
N VAL A 146 -13.76 5.40 7.76
CA VAL A 146 -14.95 5.44 6.90
C VAL A 146 -15.76 6.72 7.12
N THR A 147 -15.98 7.09 8.38
CA THR A 147 -16.74 8.30 8.74
C THR A 147 -16.07 9.57 8.19
N VAL A 148 -14.75 9.68 8.32
CA VAL A 148 -13.98 10.83 7.84
C VAL A 148 -13.98 10.89 6.32
N LEU A 149 -13.82 9.77 5.61
CA LEU A 149 -13.88 9.69 4.16
C LEU A 149 -15.23 10.17 3.61
N ARG A 150 -16.34 9.73 4.21
CA ARG A 150 -17.69 10.17 3.84
C ARG A 150 -17.89 11.66 4.10
N ALA A 151 -17.44 12.16 5.24
CA ALA A 151 -17.52 13.59 5.58
C ALA A 151 -16.73 14.47 4.60
N ALA A 152 -15.63 13.93 4.03
CA ALA A 152 -14.86 14.60 2.97
C ALA A 152 -15.52 14.55 1.57
N GLY A 153 -16.67 13.89 1.43
CA GLY A 153 -17.45 13.86 0.18
C GLY A 153 -17.11 12.69 -0.76
N LEU A 154 -16.30 11.73 -0.33
CA LEU A 154 -16.11 10.50 -1.10
C LEU A 154 -17.31 9.56 -0.87
N GLN A 155 -17.76 8.91 -1.93
CA GLN A 155 -18.58 7.71 -1.76
C GLN A 155 -17.68 6.59 -1.23
N VAL A 156 -18.13 5.86 -0.24
CA VAL A 156 -17.40 4.72 0.32
C VAL A 156 -18.03 3.43 -0.16
N LEU A 157 -17.25 2.62 -0.88
CA LEU A 157 -17.69 1.35 -1.45
C LEU A 157 -16.97 0.20 -0.75
N ALA A 158 -17.73 -0.71 -0.13
CA ALA A 158 -17.21 -1.88 0.56
C ALA A 158 -17.20 -3.10 -0.38
N THR A 159 -16.04 -3.69 -0.63
CA THR A 159 -15.99 -4.93 -1.43
C THR A 159 -16.41 -6.12 -0.58
N THR A 160 -17.47 -6.80 -0.99
CA THR A 160 -17.98 -8.01 -0.35
C THR A 160 -18.42 -9.02 -1.41
N VAL A 161 -18.45 -10.30 -1.08
CA VAL A 161 -18.90 -11.35 -2.03
C VAL A 161 -20.44 -11.34 -2.20
N ASP A 162 -21.15 -10.87 -1.19
CA ASP A 162 -22.61 -10.80 -1.09
C ASP A 162 -23.16 -9.38 -1.26
N GLY A 163 -22.37 -8.47 -1.84
CA GLY A 163 -22.76 -7.08 -2.06
C GLY A 163 -24.05 -6.96 -2.88
N GLU A 164 -24.92 -6.02 -2.50
CA GLU A 164 -26.18 -5.76 -3.20
C GLU A 164 -26.00 -5.09 -4.55
N MET A 165 -24.83 -4.44 -4.79
CA MET A 165 -24.52 -3.73 -6.04
C MET A 165 -23.45 -4.50 -6.81
N SER A 166 -23.63 -4.63 -8.11
CA SER A 166 -22.56 -5.11 -9.00
C SER A 166 -21.53 -4.01 -9.23
N LEU A 167 -20.25 -4.37 -9.35
CA LEU A 167 -19.21 -3.44 -9.78
C LEU A 167 -19.53 -2.79 -11.14
N ASP A 168 -20.22 -3.52 -12.03
CA ASP A 168 -20.62 -3.04 -13.35
C ASP A 168 -21.67 -1.92 -13.28
N ASP A 169 -22.44 -1.85 -12.18
CA ASP A 169 -23.52 -0.87 -11.95
C ASP A 169 -23.08 0.31 -11.07
N ALA A 170 -21.87 0.26 -10.50
CA ALA A 170 -21.37 1.29 -9.61
C ALA A 170 -21.04 2.59 -10.36
N ASP A 171 -21.49 3.74 -9.84
CA ASP A 171 -21.13 5.07 -10.37
C ASP A 171 -19.70 5.44 -9.93
N LEU A 172 -18.73 5.06 -10.74
CA LEU A 172 -17.31 5.27 -10.49
C LEU A 172 -16.77 6.61 -11.03
N ALA A 173 -17.63 7.46 -11.60
CA ALA A 173 -17.26 8.82 -12.00
C ALA A 173 -17.19 9.79 -10.80
N ARG A 174 -17.70 9.39 -9.65
CA ARG A 174 -17.66 10.15 -8.39
C ARG A 174 -16.36 9.90 -7.63
N PRO A 175 -15.90 10.86 -6.80
CA PRO A 175 -14.83 10.61 -5.83
C PRO A 175 -15.14 9.38 -4.97
N THR A 176 -14.25 8.41 -4.94
CA THR A 176 -14.51 7.08 -4.37
C THR A 176 -13.41 6.63 -3.42
N ALA A 177 -13.80 6.10 -2.28
CA ALA A 177 -12.94 5.33 -1.38
C ALA A 177 -13.38 3.86 -1.37
N TRP A 178 -12.49 2.95 -1.74
CA TRP A 178 -12.74 1.52 -1.71
C TRP A 178 -12.27 0.90 -0.40
N LEU A 179 -13.12 0.08 0.23
CA LEU A 179 -12.75 -0.73 1.41
C LEU A 179 -12.51 -2.18 0.98
N PHE A 180 -11.34 -2.71 1.33
CA PHE A 180 -10.92 -4.09 1.07
C PHE A 180 -10.68 -4.80 2.40
N GLY A 181 -11.34 -5.93 2.62
CA GLY A 181 -11.17 -6.78 3.80
C GLY A 181 -10.32 -8.02 3.53
N PRO A 182 -9.92 -8.79 4.58
CA PRO A 182 -9.20 -10.05 4.42
C PRO A 182 -10.09 -11.11 3.74
N GLU A 183 -9.47 -11.97 2.93
CA GLU A 183 -10.16 -12.98 2.12
C GLU A 183 -10.96 -13.98 2.98
N SER A 184 -10.47 -14.30 4.18
CA SER A 184 -11.04 -15.35 5.02
C SER A 184 -12.28 -14.92 5.81
N GLN A 185 -12.41 -13.62 6.10
CA GLN A 185 -13.46 -13.09 6.99
C GLN A 185 -14.26 -11.96 6.33
N GLY A 186 -13.79 -11.41 5.22
CA GLY A 186 -14.35 -10.22 4.61
C GLY A 186 -14.19 -8.97 5.50
N LEU A 187 -14.89 -7.92 5.15
CA LEU A 187 -14.98 -6.72 5.97
C LEU A 187 -15.82 -6.98 7.23
N PRO A 188 -15.41 -6.50 8.42
CA PRO A 188 -16.26 -6.54 9.60
C PRO A 188 -17.60 -5.83 9.33
N ALA A 189 -18.70 -6.42 9.79
CA ALA A 189 -20.05 -5.87 9.55
C ALA A 189 -20.17 -4.41 10.00
N ASN A 190 -19.65 -4.08 11.19
CA ASN A 190 -19.66 -2.72 11.72
C ASN A 190 -18.85 -1.69 10.88
N VAL A 191 -18.01 -2.15 9.95
CA VAL A 191 -17.29 -1.29 9.00
C VAL A 191 -18.01 -1.29 7.64
N ALA A 192 -18.44 -2.47 7.18
CA ALA A 192 -19.15 -2.61 5.91
C ALA A 192 -20.49 -1.87 5.90
N ASP A 193 -21.22 -1.87 7.03
CA ASP A 193 -22.50 -1.17 7.18
C ASP A 193 -22.39 0.35 7.21
N LEU A 194 -21.19 0.89 7.40
CA LEU A 194 -20.93 2.34 7.30
C LEU A 194 -20.66 2.81 5.86
N ALA A 195 -20.40 1.88 4.94
CA ALA A 195 -20.21 2.21 3.52
C ALA A 195 -21.51 2.67 2.89
N ASP A 196 -21.42 3.43 1.80
CA ASP A 196 -22.59 3.86 1.04
C ASP A 196 -23.22 2.68 0.27
N HIS A 197 -22.37 1.76 -0.22
CA HIS A 197 -22.80 0.52 -0.87
C HIS A 197 -21.81 -0.62 -0.60
N ARG A 198 -22.34 -1.84 -0.55
CA ARG A 198 -21.57 -3.06 -0.61
C ARG A 198 -21.55 -3.55 -2.05
N VAL A 199 -20.35 -3.71 -2.60
CA VAL A 199 -20.14 -3.98 -4.03
C VAL A 199 -19.51 -5.34 -4.21
N HIS A 200 -20.08 -6.17 -5.07
CA HIS A 200 -19.50 -7.44 -5.48
C HIS A 200 -18.88 -7.34 -6.89
N ILE A 201 -17.81 -8.08 -7.10
CA ILE A 201 -17.20 -8.28 -8.42
C ILE A 201 -17.90 -9.46 -9.08
N PRO A 202 -18.57 -9.29 -10.26
CA PRO A 202 -19.23 -10.40 -10.93
C PRO A 202 -18.23 -11.49 -11.33
N MET A 203 -18.41 -12.70 -10.82
CA MET A 203 -17.59 -13.84 -11.15
C MET A 203 -18.39 -14.86 -11.96
N ARG A 204 -17.86 -15.27 -13.12
CA ARG A 204 -18.53 -16.20 -14.06
C ARG A 204 -18.06 -17.65 -13.90
N GLY A 205 -17.06 -17.88 -13.07
CA GLY A 205 -16.47 -19.20 -12.81
C GLY A 205 -16.94 -19.80 -11.49
N GLY A 206 -16.29 -20.90 -11.06
CA GLY A 206 -16.59 -21.58 -9.81
C GLY A 206 -15.83 -21.04 -8.59
N ALA A 207 -15.10 -19.97 -8.69
CA ALA A 207 -14.43 -19.35 -7.55
C ALA A 207 -15.42 -18.54 -6.73
N GLU A 208 -15.40 -18.70 -5.39
CA GLU A 208 -16.30 -17.98 -4.48
C GLU A 208 -15.77 -16.61 -4.07
N SER A 209 -14.46 -16.39 -4.15
CA SER A 209 -13.81 -15.12 -3.80
C SER A 209 -12.51 -14.92 -4.58
N LEU A 210 -11.97 -13.71 -4.53
CA LEU A 210 -10.67 -13.33 -5.05
C LEU A 210 -9.71 -12.98 -3.92
N ASN A 211 -8.41 -13.16 -4.16
CA ASN A 211 -7.39 -12.55 -3.31
C ASN A 211 -7.64 -11.04 -3.21
N VAL A 212 -7.44 -10.46 -2.02
CA VAL A 212 -7.76 -9.04 -1.76
C VAL A 212 -7.04 -8.08 -2.70
N ALA A 213 -5.78 -8.36 -3.05
CA ALA A 213 -5.03 -7.53 -3.99
C ALA A 213 -5.58 -7.64 -5.42
N ALA A 214 -6.08 -8.83 -5.82
CA ALA A 214 -6.74 -9.00 -7.11
C ALA A 214 -8.07 -8.23 -7.17
N ALA A 215 -8.88 -8.30 -6.12
CA ALA A 215 -10.11 -7.51 -5.99
C ALA A 215 -9.81 -6.00 -6.06
N ALA A 216 -8.78 -5.55 -5.32
CA ALA A 216 -8.34 -4.16 -5.34
C ALA A 216 -7.89 -3.71 -6.75
N ALA A 217 -7.14 -4.55 -7.48
CA ALA A 217 -6.71 -4.23 -8.84
C ALA A 217 -7.90 -4.00 -9.79
N ILE A 218 -8.94 -4.83 -9.68
CA ILE A 218 -10.14 -4.72 -10.50
C ILE A 218 -10.90 -3.43 -10.16
N CYS A 219 -11.22 -3.20 -8.88
CA CYS A 219 -12.02 -2.06 -8.44
C CYS A 219 -11.31 -0.71 -8.70
N LEU A 220 -10.03 -0.61 -8.31
CA LEU A 220 -9.24 0.61 -8.49
C LEU A 220 -9.00 0.93 -9.98
N TYR A 221 -8.74 -0.09 -10.81
CA TYR A 221 -8.57 0.12 -12.24
C TYR A 221 -9.86 0.59 -12.93
N GLN A 222 -11.01 0.03 -12.56
CA GLN A 222 -12.30 0.47 -13.08
C GLN A 222 -12.60 1.93 -12.68
N SER A 223 -12.34 2.30 -11.41
CA SER A 223 -12.48 3.69 -10.96
C SER A 223 -11.54 4.63 -11.71
N ALA A 224 -10.26 4.29 -11.84
CA ALA A 224 -9.28 5.10 -12.56
C ALA A 224 -9.65 5.36 -14.03
N ARG A 225 -10.33 4.40 -14.67
CA ARG A 225 -10.85 4.57 -16.04
C ARG A 225 -12.04 5.51 -16.10
N SER A 226 -12.87 5.52 -15.07
CA SER A 226 -14.12 6.30 -15.01
C SER A 226 -13.90 7.76 -14.60
N LEU A 227 -12.82 8.04 -13.89
CA LEU A 227 -12.41 9.37 -13.42
C LEU A 227 -11.69 10.24 -14.49
N ARG A 228 -11.72 9.86 -15.75
CA ARG A 228 -11.06 10.58 -16.88
C ARG A 228 -11.90 11.72 -17.42
#